data_8300091cf34b661d713083a5c5cc817d
#
_entry.id   8300091cf34b661d713083a5c5cc817d
#
_cell.length_a   1.000
_cell.length_b   1.000
_cell.length_c   1.000
_cell.angle_alpha   90.00
_cell.angle_beta   90.00
_cell.angle_gamma   90.00
#
_symmetry.space_group_name_H-M   'P 1'
#
loop_
_entity.id
_entity.type
_entity.pdbx_description
1 polymer ?
#
loop_
_entity_poly.entity_id
_entity_poly.type
_entity_poly.pdbx_seq_one_letter_code
_entity_poly.pdbx_strand_id
1 'polypeptide(L)'
;MKEMNNPDRDTCLDSARLHELEQSFRSWAREASRPDVRMARRRILIIFLLIRYTGAKLNEVLNLNPFQDIDFETNSVGFGRSPEDPGRPQRKVHLAEAVCREIREMIVDPGLKKKTPDMLRLDPGFVRRKFYERAEACGFLKALGAPELLRRSRGVELIGNNMPLPAVQMMLGHSTPNPVSSYVLFPEEEIREVTRFFVEKESGRKTSARNSFFGKIETIHKGDIQTLVELLTLGGHRVSTVITNDSVKRLGLKKGKWITAEVKAPWVMLQKSIRTPDCTADNAFNGIVEKIIRGEINTEYRVKISDGTEICSLVTSESCRRLALEEGDQVWVLFNSSSVVLMTG
;
A
#
# COMPACT_ATOMS: atom_id res chain seq x y z
N MET A 1 13.85 4.07 -33.29
CA MET A 1 14.11 3.96 -31.82
C MET A 1 13.35 2.75 -31.33
N LYS A 2 14.05 1.64 -31.02
CA LYS A 2 13.42 0.44 -30.44
C LYS A 2 13.15 0.75 -28.98
N GLU A 3 11.89 0.72 -28.57
CA GLU A 3 11.50 0.70 -27.16
C GLU A 3 12.17 -0.50 -26.51
N MET A 4 13.05 -0.24 -25.54
CA MET A 4 13.62 -1.27 -24.71
C MET A 4 12.47 -1.89 -23.91
N ASN A 5 12.14 -3.15 -24.22
CA ASN A 5 11.26 -3.98 -23.42
C ASN A 5 11.82 -4.07 -22.00
N ASN A 6 11.17 -3.41 -21.06
CA ASN A 6 11.45 -3.55 -19.64
C ASN A 6 10.64 -4.76 -19.15
N PRO A 7 11.26 -5.89 -18.78
CA PRO A 7 10.57 -7.13 -18.41
C PRO A 7 9.65 -6.97 -17.18
N ASP A 8 9.83 -5.92 -16.37
CA ASP A 8 8.98 -5.64 -15.21
C ASP A 8 7.63 -5.00 -15.58
N ARG A 9 7.48 -4.44 -16.78
CA ARG A 9 6.21 -3.85 -17.25
C ARG A 9 5.11 -4.88 -17.50
N ASP A 10 5.47 -6.15 -17.71
CA ASP A 10 4.53 -7.23 -18.03
C ASP A 10 4.12 -8.06 -16.80
N THR A 11 4.67 -7.78 -15.62
CA THR A 11 4.42 -8.57 -14.41
C THR A 11 3.47 -7.92 -13.40
N CYS A 12 3.22 -6.59 -13.47
CA CYS A 12 2.30 -5.85 -12.62
C CYS A 12 1.67 -4.69 -13.37
N LEU A 13 0.45 -4.31 -12.97
CA LEU A 13 -0.20 -3.08 -13.40
C LEU A 13 0.23 -1.93 -12.47
N ASP A 14 0.66 -0.81 -13.05
CA ASP A 14 0.86 0.43 -12.31
C ASP A 14 -0.49 1.08 -11.93
N SER A 15 -0.47 2.13 -11.11
CA SER A 15 -1.68 2.80 -10.62
C SER A 15 -2.53 3.39 -11.75
N ALA A 16 -1.93 3.84 -12.86
CA ALA A 16 -2.65 4.39 -13.99
C ALA A 16 -3.42 3.30 -14.74
N ARG A 17 -2.75 2.17 -15.04
CA ARG A 17 -3.37 1.01 -15.70
C ARG A 17 -4.42 0.35 -14.82
N LEU A 18 -4.18 0.29 -13.49
CA LEU A 18 -5.18 -0.21 -12.54
C LEU A 18 -6.44 0.65 -12.55
N HIS A 19 -6.29 1.98 -12.58
CA HIS A 19 -7.41 2.91 -12.68
C HIS A 19 -8.16 2.76 -14.01
N GLU A 20 -7.44 2.66 -15.13
CA GLU A 20 -8.03 2.46 -16.46
C GLU A 20 -8.85 1.14 -16.52
N LEU A 21 -8.28 0.04 -16.01
CA LEU A 21 -8.97 -1.24 -15.95
C LEU A 21 -10.23 -1.15 -15.07
N GLU A 22 -10.16 -0.46 -13.94
CA GLU A 22 -11.28 -0.23 -13.03
C GLU A 22 -12.41 0.56 -13.71
N GLN A 23 -12.08 1.62 -14.46
CA GLN A 23 -13.05 2.38 -15.23
C GLN A 23 -13.69 1.54 -16.33
N SER A 24 -12.92 0.66 -16.97
CA SER A 24 -13.45 -0.29 -17.96
C SER A 24 -14.51 -1.24 -17.36
N PHE A 25 -14.25 -1.77 -16.16
CA PHE A 25 -15.24 -2.61 -15.46
C PHE A 25 -16.50 -1.82 -15.08
N ARG A 26 -16.35 -0.59 -14.57
CA ARG A 26 -17.50 0.26 -14.19
C ARG A 26 -18.36 0.64 -15.41
N SER A 27 -17.75 1.08 -16.49
CA SER A 27 -18.46 1.45 -17.72
C SER A 27 -19.19 0.24 -18.30
N TRP A 28 -18.51 -0.89 -18.42
CA TRP A 28 -19.12 -2.13 -18.90
C TRP A 28 -20.29 -2.59 -18.04
N ALA A 29 -20.26 -2.42 -16.73
CA ALA A 29 -21.36 -2.78 -15.85
C ALA A 29 -22.56 -1.82 -16.01
N ARG A 30 -22.33 -0.54 -16.30
CA ARG A 30 -23.37 0.49 -16.51
C ARG A 30 -24.07 0.35 -17.86
N GLU A 31 -23.35 -0.02 -18.91
CA GLU A 31 -23.86 -0.12 -20.30
C GLU A 31 -24.85 -1.26 -20.52
N ALA A 32 -25.11 -2.11 -19.54
CA ALA A 32 -26.04 -3.21 -19.66
C ALA A 32 -27.48 -2.71 -19.68
N SER A 33 -28.17 -2.83 -20.82
CA SER A 33 -29.56 -2.43 -20.97
C SER A 33 -30.54 -3.44 -20.35
N ARG A 34 -30.27 -4.75 -20.48
CA ARG A 34 -31.14 -5.83 -19.95
C ARG A 34 -30.86 -6.05 -18.46
N PRO A 35 -31.90 -6.18 -17.61
CA PRO A 35 -31.78 -6.35 -16.17
C PRO A 35 -30.96 -7.60 -15.76
N ASP A 36 -31.12 -8.72 -16.44
CA ASP A 36 -30.38 -9.96 -16.19
C ASP A 36 -28.87 -9.81 -16.48
N VAL A 37 -28.54 -9.17 -17.60
CA VAL A 37 -27.14 -8.87 -17.99
C VAL A 37 -26.53 -7.86 -17.04
N ARG A 38 -27.27 -6.83 -16.64
CA ARG A 38 -26.82 -5.83 -15.68
C ARG A 38 -26.45 -6.47 -14.36
N MET A 39 -27.28 -7.37 -13.88
CA MET A 39 -27.03 -8.12 -12.67
C MET A 39 -25.75 -8.97 -12.77
N ALA A 40 -25.62 -9.74 -13.86
CA ALA A 40 -24.42 -10.55 -14.08
C ALA A 40 -23.15 -9.70 -14.12
N ARG A 41 -23.17 -8.55 -14.80
CA ARG A 41 -22.03 -7.63 -14.89
C ARG A 41 -21.71 -6.96 -13.54
N ARG A 42 -22.71 -6.57 -12.75
CA ARG A 42 -22.52 -6.02 -11.39
C ARG A 42 -21.85 -7.03 -10.45
N ARG A 43 -22.23 -8.31 -10.50
CA ARG A 43 -21.56 -9.37 -9.72
C ARG A 43 -20.08 -9.45 -10.06
N ILE A 44 -19.74 -9.39 -11.35
CA ILE A 44 -18.32 -9.37 -11.78
C ILE A 44 -17.60 -8.10 -11.32
N LEU A 45 -18.26 -6.92 -11.37
CA LEU A 45 -17.68 -5.67 -10.86
C LEU A 45 -17.44 -5.73 -9.35
N ILE A 46 -18.36 -6.27 -8.55
CA ILE A 46 -18.16 -6.46 -7.11
C ILE A 46 -16.96 -7.36 -6.85
N ILE A 47 -16.85 -8.49 -7.57
CA ILE A 47 -15.70 -9.41 -7.45
C ILE A 47 -14.39 -8.67 -7.80
N PHE A 48 -14.39 -7.88 -8.87
CA PHE A 48 -13.24 -7.07 -9.25
C PHE A 48 -12.84 -6.07 -8.15
N LEU A 49 -13.79 -5.28 -7.66
CA LEU A 49 -13.54 -4.28 -6.60
C LEU A 49 -13.01 -4.93 -5.31
N LEU A 50 -13.57 -6.06 -4.92
CA LEU A 50 -13.09 -6.80 -3.75
C LEU A 50 -11.64 -7.26 -3.94
N ILE A 51 -11.29 -7.86 -5.09
CA ILE A 51 -9.90 -8.27 -5.37
C ILE A 51 -8.99 -7.05 -5.43
N ARG A 52 -9.39 -6.01 -6.15
CA ARG A 52 -8.62 -4.78 -6.38
C ARG A 52 -8.24 -4.07 -5.08
N TYR A 53 -9.18 -3.95 -4.15
CA TYR A 53 -8.99 -3.15 -2.94
C TYR A 53 -8.55 -3.96 -1.72
N THR A 54 -8.93 -5.23 -1.63
CA THR A 54 -8.51 -6.08 -0.48
C THR A 54 -7.29 -6.94 -0.78
N GLY A 55 -6.93 -7.11 -2.05
CA GLY A 55 -5.92 -8.06 -2.47
C GLY A 55 -6.30 -9.52 -2.18
N ALA A 56 -7.60 -9.83 -2.07
CA ALA A 56 -8.07 -11.18 -1.82
C ALA A 56 -7.79 -12.11 -3.02
N LYS A 57 -7.68 -13.41 -2.76
CA LYS A 57 -7.66 -14.43 -3.81
C LYS A 57 -9.04 -14.57 -4.43
N LEU A 58 -9.10 -14.92 -5.72
CA LEU A 58 -10.39 -15.14 -6.41
C LEU A 58 -11.32 -16.07 -5.61
N ASN A 59 -10.80 -17.21 -5.18
CA ASN A 59 -11.62 -18.18 -4.45
C ASN A 59 -12.09 -17.67 -3.08
N GLU A 60 -11.32 -16.80 -2.41
CA GLU A 60 -11.77 -16.14 -1.17
C GLU A 60 -13.00 -15.28 -1.44
N VAL A 61 -12.98 -14.51 -2.53
CA VAL A 61 -14.11 -13.62 -2.92
C VAL A 61 -15.31 -14.41 -3.38
N LEU A 62 -15.12 -15.49 -4.15
CA LEU A 62 -16.23 -16.33 -4.64
C LEU A 62 -16.97 -17.09 -3.53
N ASN A 63 -16.31 -17.31 -2.39
CA ASN A 63 -16.89 -17.98 -1.23
C ASN A 63 -17.49 -17.00 -0.19
N LEU A 64 -17.46 -15.68 -0.44
CA LEU A 64 -18.07 -14.70 0.45
C LEU A 64 -19.59 -14.76 0.41
N ASN A 65 -20.19 -14.67 1.58
CA ASN A 65 -21.57 -14.24 1.74
C ASN A 65 -21.58 -12.71 1.94
N PRO A 66 -21.91 -11.90 0.92
CA PRO A 66 -21.77 -10.45 1.01
C PRO A 66 -22.67 -9.80 2.06
N PHE A 67 -23.70 -10.52 2.56
CA PHE A 67 -24.60 -10.03 3.61
C PHE A 67 -24.12 -10.30 5.03
N GLN A 68 -23.12 -11.17 5.20
CA GLN A 68 -22.56 -11.55 6.51
C GLN A 68 -21.09 -11.17 6.63
N ASP A 69 -20.34 -11.28 5.52
CA ASP A 69 -18.89 -11.13 5.53
C ASP A 69 -18.45 -9.70 5.19
N ILE A 70 -19.36 -8.83 4.68
CA ILE A 70 -19.11 -7.41 4.46
C ILE A 70 -19.86 -6.62 5.53
N ASP A 71 -19.10 -5.95 6.37
CA ASP A 71 -19.60 -5.04 7.40
C ASP A 71 -19.58 -3.61 6.84
N PHE A 72 -20.77 -3.11 6.50
CA PHE A 72 -20.95 -1.77 5.91
C PHE A 72 -20.93 -0.64 6.96
N GLU A 73 -20.94 -0.94 8.24
CA GLU A 73 -20.79 0.05 9.32
C GLU A 73 -19.32 0.33 9.59
N THR A 74 -18.52 -0.73 9.64
CA THR A 74 -17.07 -0.62 9.85
C THR A 74 -16.26 -0.60 8.55
N ASN A 75 -16.92 -0.61 7.37
CA ASN A 75 -16.29 -0.65 6.05
C ASN A 75 -15.24 -1.77 5.91
N SER A 76 -15.59 -2.99 6.28
CA SER A 76 -14.63 -4.09 6.31
C SER A 76 -15.18 -5.39 5.75
N VAL A 77 -14.27 -6.24 5.27
CA VAL A 77 -14.58 -7.55 4.69
C VAL A 77 -13.82 -8.63 5.44
N GLY A 78 -14.54 -9.66 5.90
CA GLY A 78 -13.97 -10.84 6.55
C GLY A 78 -13.70 -11.97 5.56
N PHE A 79 -12.49 -12.53 5.56
CA PHE A 79 -12.11 -13.70 4.75
C PHE A 79 -11.66 -14.86 5.65
N GLY A 80 -11.82 -16.08 5.17
CA GLY A 80 -11.26 -17.27 5.82
C GLY A 80 -12.21 -18.01 6.76
N ARG A 81 -13.52 -17.76 6.67
CA ARG A 81 -14.53 -18.62 7.28
C ARG A 81 -14.66 -19.90 6.46
N SER A 82 -13.85 -20.91 6.74
CA SER A 82 -14.10 -22.25 6.22
C SER A 82 -14.68 -23.12 7.33
N PRO A 83 -15.85 -23.74 7.13
CA PRO A 83 -16.34 -24.77 8.02
C PRO A 83 -15.39 -25.98 8.11
N GLU A 84 -14.53 -26.15 7.09
CA GLU A 84 -13.60 -27.27 6.94
C GLU A 84 -12.25 -27.04 7.62
N ASP A 85 -11.90 -25.77 7.96
CA ASP A 85 -10.67 -25.41 8.66
C ASP A 85 -10.92 -24.33 9.72
N PRO A 86 -11.49 -24.72 10.88
CA PRO A 86 -11.79 -23.80 11.98
C PRO A 86 -10.57 -23.13 12.61
N GLY A 87 -9.38 -23.70 12.38
CA GLY A 87 -8.11 -23.17 12.90
C GLY A 87 -7.49 -22.06 12.07
N ARG A 88 -8.03 -21.77 10.89
CA ARG A 88 -7.50 -20.71 10.03
C ARG A 88 -7.90 -19.34 10.55
N PRO A 89 -6.96 -18.45 10.85
CA PRO A 89 -7.27 -17.11 11.36
C PRO A 89 -8.14 -16.35 10.38
N GLN A 90 -9.26 -15.81 10.84
CA GLN A 90 -10.13 -14.97 10.05
C GLN A 90 -9.41 -13.66 9.75
N ARG A 91 -9.21 -13.38 8.46
CA ARG A 91 -8.64 -12.11 8.00
C ARG A 91 -9.75 -11.08 7.80
N LYS A 92 -9.64 -9.93 8.48
CA LYS A 92 -10.53 -8.78 8.28
C LYS A 92 -9.75 -7.69 7.55
N VAL A 93 -10.26 -7.21 6.41
CA VAL A 93 -9.63 -6.19 5.58
C VAL A 93 -10.55 -4.98 5.51
N HIS A 94 -9.99 -3.80 5.75
CA HIS A 94 -10.72 -2.53 5.64
C HIS A 94 -10.81 -2.07 4.18
N LEU A 95 -11.94 -1.48 3.82
CA LEU A 95 -12.19 -0.86 2.51
C LEU A 95 -12.36 0.65 2.68
N ALA A 96 -11.95 1.43 1.68
CA ALA A 96 -12.31 2.84 1.64
C ALA A 96 -13.84 3.00 1.60
N GLU A 97 -14.37 3.99 2.34
CA GLU A 97 -15.81 4.22 2.47
C GLU A 97 -16.53 4.32 1.12
N ALA A 98 -15.91 5.01 0.15
CA ALA A 98 -16.48 5.17 -1.20
C ALA A 98 -16.68 3.84 -1.92
N VAL A 99 -15.70 2.91 -1.81
CA VAL A 99 -15.77 1.58 -2.42
C VAL A 99 -16.81 0.72 -1.71
N CYS A 100 -16.83 0.78 -0.38
CA CYS A 100 -17.80 0.05 0.43
C CYS A 100 -19.23 0.49 0.13
N ARG A 101 -19.46 1.79 -0.01
CA ARG A 101 -20.74 2.39 -0.41
C ARG A 101 -21.18 1.92 -1.81
N GLU A 102 -20.26 1.97 -2.79
CA GLU A 102 -20.55 1.49 -4.16
C GLU A 102 -20.95 0.00 -4.18
N ILE A 103 -20.25 -0.84 -3.42
CA ILE A 103 -20.59 -2.26 -3.28
C ILE A 103 -21.98 -2.43 -2.63
N ARG A 104 -22.25 -1.67 -1.55
CA ARG A 104 -23.54 -1.69 -0.86
C ARG A 104 -24.69 -1.35 -1.81
N GLU A 105 -24.57 -0.27 -2.59
CA GLU A 105 -25.58 0.15 -3.56
C GLU A 105 -25.87 -0.95 -4.60
N MET A 106 -24.82 -1.64 -5.06
CA MET A 106 -24.98 -2.75 -6.02
C MET A 106 -25.66 -3.99 -5.40
N ILE A 107 -25.45 -4.25 -4.10
CA ILE A 107 -26.02 -5.40 -3.39
C ILE A 107 -27.45 -5.15 -2.96
N VAL A 108 -27.80 -3.90 -2.59
CA VAL A 108 -29.12 -3.54 -2.05
C VAL A 108 -30.11 -3.17 -3.16
N ASP A 109 -29.70 -3.10 -4.42
CA ASP A 109 -30.56 -2.73 -5.55
C ASP A 109 -31.87 -3.53 -5.56
N PRO A 110 -33.05 -2.84 -5.59
CA PRO A 110 -34.36 -3.49 -5.64
C PRO A 110 -34.58 -4.42 -6.84
N GLY A 111 -33.78 -4.26 -7.90
CA GLY A 111 -33.77 -5.16 -9.07
C GLY A 111 -33.23 -6.58 -8.75
N LEU A 112 -32.60 -6.76 -7.60
CA LEU A 112 -32.17 -8.06 -7.07
C LEU A 112 -33.38 -8.80 -6.48
N LYS A 113 -34.06 -9.58 -7.31
CA LYS A 113 -35.28 -10.36 -6.91
C LYS A 113 -35.06 -11.36 -5.79
N LYS A 114 -33.81 -11.73 -5.45
CA LYS A 114 -33.43 -12.59 -4.31
C LYS A 114 -32.06 -12.16 -3.74
N LYS A 115 -32.03 -11.76 -2.48
CA LYS A 115 -30.82 -11.66 -1.68
C LYS A 115 -30.33 -13.08 -1.38
N THR A 116 -29.49 -13.64 -2.25
CA THR A 116 -28.97 -15.00 -2.04
C THR A 116 -27.56 -14.91 -1.45
N PRO A 117 -27.28 -15.66 -0.35
CA PRO A 117 -25.95 -15.73 0.24
C PRO A 117 -24.84 -16.03 -0.79
N ASP A 118 -25.18 -16.84 -1.79
CA ASP A 118 -24.28 -17.32 -2.84
C ASP A 118 -24.20 -16.39 -4.07
N MET A 119 -24.58 -15.09 -3.93
CA MET A 119 -24.61 -14.21 -5.09
C MET A 119 -23.24 -14.01 -5.76
N LEU A 120 -22.13 -14.15 -5.03
CA LEU A 120 -20.77 -14.06 -5.57
C LEU A 120 -20.23 -15.42 -6.00
N ARG A 121 -20.92 -16.52 -5.72
CA ARG A 121 -20.50 -17.87 -6.10
C ARG A 121 -20.72 -18.08 -7.59
N LEU A 122 -19.65 -17.82 -8.35
CA LEU A 122 -19.60 -17.98 -9.82
C LEU A 122 -18.51 -19.01 -10.17
N ASP A 123 -18.62 -19.57 -11.38
CA ASP A 123 -17.55 -20.40 -11.93
C ASP A 123 -16.26 -19.57 -12.08
N PRO A 124 -15.13 -20.00 -11.48
CA PRO A 124 -13.87 -19.26 -11.52
C PRO A 124 -13.33 -19.04 -12.94
N GLY A 125 -13.56 -20.00 -13.85
CA GLY A 125 -13.16 -19.89 -15.25
C GLY A 125 -13.97 -18.83 -16.00
N PHE A 126 -15.28 -18.74 -15.70
CA PHE A 126 -16.13 -17.68 -16.23
C PHE A 126 -15.68 -16.30 -15.77
N VAL A 127 -15.37 -16.14 -14.47
CA VAL A 127 -14.88 -14.86 -13.92
C VAL A 127 -13.56 -14.46 -14.57
N ARG A 128 -12.57 -15.37 -14.62
CA ARG A 128 -11.28 -15.08 -15.28
C ARG A 128 -11.44 -14.65 -16.71
N ARG A 129 -12.34 -15.31 -17.47
CA ARG A 129 -12.62 -14.93 -18.86
C ARG A 129 -13.12 -13.49 -18.97
N LYS A 130 -14.02 -13.05 -18.07
CA LYS A 130 -14.53 -11.68 -18.04
C LYS A 130 -13.43 -10.66 -17.66
N PHE A 131 -12.53 -11.02 -16.77
CA PHE A 131 -11.38 -10.20 -16.41
C PHE A 131 -10.43 -10.02 -17.60
N TYR A 132 -10.15 -11.09 -18.34
CA TYR A 132 -9.33 -11.03 -19.55
C TYR A 132 -9.97 -10.16 -20.64
N GLU A 133 -11.28 -10.31 -20.88
CA GLU A 133 -12.01 -9.47 -21.83
C GLU A 133 -11.94 -7.97 -21.47
N ARG A 134 -11.90 -7.63 -20.18
CA ARG A 134 -11.78 -6.23 -19.74
C ARG A 134 -10.37 -5.68 -19.91
N ALA A 135 -9.34 -6.48 -19.66
CA ALA A 135 -7.96 -6.09 -19.94
C ALA A 135 -7.74 -5.86 -21.44
N GLU A 136 -8.24 -6.76 -22.28
CA GLU A 136 -8.17 -6.60 -23.75
C GLU A 136 -8.93 -5.37 -24.24
N ALA A 137 -10.06 -5.01 -23.61
CA ALA A 137 -10.82 -3.80 -23.92
C ALA A 137 -10.07 -2.49 -23.59
N CYS A 138 -9.09 -2.53 -22.67
CA CYS A 138 -8.16 -1.44 -22.39
C CYS A 138 -6.91 -1.48 -23.29
N GLY A 139 -6.83 -2.41 -24.25
CA GLY A 139 -5.63 -2.62 -25.06
C GLY A 139 -4.46 -3.27 -24.31
N PHE A 140 -4.71 -3.86 -23.14
CA PHE A 140 -3.69 -4.54 -22.36
C PHE A 140 -3.52 -5.98 -22.82
N LEU A 141 -2.34 -6.54 -22.54
CA LEU A 141 -2.15 -7.98 -22.68
C LEU A 141 -3.17 -8.73 -21.79
N LYS A 142 -3.81 -9.74 -22.34
CA LYS A 142 -4.82 -10.56 -21.66
C LYS A 142 -4.40 -11.03 -20.26
N ALA A 143 -3.13 -11.44 -20.12
CA ALA A 143 -2.57 -11.90 -18.85
C ALA A 143 -2.64 -10.84 -17.75
N LEU A 144 -2.60 -9.53 -18.09
CA LEU A 144 -2.68 -8.44 -17.12
C LEU A 144 -4.05 -8.33 -16.45
N GLY A 145 -5.09 -8.96 -17.01
CA GLY A 145 -6.41 -9.08 -16.38
C GLY A 145 -6.52 -10.21 -15.35
N ALA A 146 -5.48 -11.03 -15.14
CA ALA A 146 -5.58 -12.16 -14.20
C ALA A 146 -5.84 -11.68 -12.76
N PRO A 147 -6.78 -12.31 -12.02
CA PRO A 147 -7.06 -11.95 -10.62
C PRO A 147 -5.82 -11.99 -9.72
N GLU A 148 -4.93 -12.96 -9.94
CA GLU A 148 -3.67 -13.11 -9.20
C GLU A 148 -2.73 -11.93 -9.46
N LEU A 149 -2.73 -11.40 -10.68
CA LEU A 149 -1.91 -10.26 -11.07
C LEU A 149 -2.46 -8.95 -10.48
N LEU A 150 -3.79 -8.78 -10.43
CA LEU A 150 -4.42 -7.66 -9.73
C LEU A 150 -4.06 -7.65 -8.24
N ARG A 151 -4.10 -8.82 -7.59
CA ARG A 151 -3.68 -8.98 -6.20
C ARG A 151 -2.19 -8.59 -6.02
N ARG A 152 -1.30 -9.05 -6.93
CA ARG A 152 0.12 -8.69 -6.92
C ARG A 152 0.30 -7.18 -7.09
N SER A 153 -0.39 -6.58 -8.07
CA SER A 153 -0.35 -5.14 -8.32
C SER A 153 -0.83 -4.35 -7.11
N ARG A 154 -1.85 -4.84 -6.39
CA ARG A 154 -2.29 -4.23 -5.12
C ARG A 154 -1.19 -4.26 -4.07
N GLY A 155 -0.47 -5.36 -3.92
CA GLY A 155 0.67 -5.45 -3.00
C GLY A 155 1.77 -4.44 -3.34
N VAL A 156 2.15 -4.34 -4.61
CA VAL A 156 3.14 -3.37 -5.09
C VAL A 156 2.67 -1.92 -4.87
N GLU A 157 1.40 -1.62 -5.15
CA GLU A 157 0.82 -0.29 -4.92
C GLU A 157 0.83 0.09 -3.44
N LEU A 158 0.48 -0.81 -2.52
CA LEU A 158 0.48 -0.57 -1.08
C LEU A 158 1.91 -0.30 -0.57
N ILE A 159 2.89 -1.06 -1.03
CA ILE A 159 4.31 -0.84 -0.71
C ILE A 159 4.78 0.50 -1.29
N GLY A 160 4.44 0.80 -2.55
CA GLY A 160 4.76 2.08 -3.20
C GLY A 160 4.11 3.29 -2.52
N ASN A 161 2.98 3.08 -1.83
CA ASN A 161 2.33 4.08 -0.98
C ASN A 161 2.89 4.10 0.46
N ASN A 162 4.02 3.45 0.68
CA ASN A 162 4.72 3.33 1.96
C ASN A 162 3.89 2.67 3.09
N MET A 163 2.95 1.78 2.73
CA MET A 163 2.33 0.93 3.74
C MET A 163 3.38 -0.04 4.30
N PRO A 164 3.55 -0.12 5.62
CA PRO A 164 4.52 -1.03 6.22
C PRO A 164 4.29 -2.49 5.80
N LEU A 165 5.38 -3.21 5.50
CA LEU A 165 5.30 -4.57 4.99
C LEU A 165 4.46 -5.53 5.85
N PRO A 166 4.53 -5.50 7.21
CA PRO A 166 3.64 -6.32 8.04
C PRO A 166 2.16 -6.05 7.81
N ALA A 167 1.78 -4.78 7.59
CA ALA A 167 0.39 -4.40 7.28
C ALA A 167 -0.04 -4.91 5.90
N VAL A 168 0.85 -4.82 4.89
CA VAL A 168 0.62 -5.38 3.56
C VAL A 168 0.45 -6.91 3.62
N GLN A 169 1.32 -7.60 4.36
CA GLN A 169 1.25 -9.06 4.54
C GLN A 169 -0.06 -9.49 5.20
N MET A 170 -0.47 -8.78 6.27
CA MET A 170 -1.76 -9.04 6.93
C MET A 170 -2.92 -8.79 5.97
N MET A 171 -2.93 -7.66 5.27
CA MET A 171 -3.99 -7.31 4.30
C MET A 171 -4.11 -8.35 3.18
N LEU A 172 -2.98 -8.83 2.66
CA LEU A 172 -2.96 -9.86 1.63
C LEU A 172 -3.20 -11.28 2.19
N GLY A 173 -3.13 -11.52 3.49
CA GLY A 173 -3.27 -12.84 4.12
C GLY A 173 -2.11 -13.77 3.81
N HIS A 174 -0.88 -13.25 3.90
CA HIS A 174 0.33 -14.06 3.86
C HIS A 174 0.57 -14.68 5.23
N SER A 175 0.75 -15.99 5.28
CA SER A 175 0.90 -16.75 6.54
C SER A 175 2.34 -16.79 7.07
N THR A 176 3.31 -16.31 6.31
CA THR A 176 4.72 -16.30 6.70
C THR A 176 5.12 -14.94 7.28
N PRO A 177 5.45 -14.85 8.59
CA PRO A 177 6.10 -13.67 9.13
C PRO A 177 7.43 -13.45 8.41
N ASN A 178 7.73 -12.23 7.98
CA ASN A 178 9.07 -11.91 7.52
C ASN A 178 10.03 -12.03 8.71
N PRO A 179 11.09 -12.87 8.66
CA PRO A 179 12.03 -13.03 9.78
C PRO A 179 12.74 -11.72 10.18
N VAL A 180 12.76 -10.72 9.30
CA VAL A 180 13.36 -9.40 9.58
C VAL A 180 12.45 -8.52 10.44
N SER A 181 11.12 -8.73 10.41
CA SER A 181 10.16 -7.99 11.25
C SER A 181 10.03 -8.53 12.68
N SER A 182 10.82 -9.54 13.05
CA SER A 182 10.73 -10.23 14.35
C SER A 182 11.25 -9.42 15.54
N TYR A 183 11.85 -8.24 15.34
CA TYR A 183 12.43 -7.47 16.43
C TYR A 183 11.44 -6.56 17.16
N VAL A 184 10.28 -6.25 16.58
CA VAL A 184 9.21 -5.49 17.25
C VAL A 184 7.88 -6.17 16.99
N LEU A 185 7.36 -6.89 17.98
CA LEU A 185 6.04 -7.51 17.94
C LEU A 185 4.99 -6.45 18.28
N PHE A 186 4.35 -5.90 17.24
CA PHE A 186 3.12 -5.13 17.43
C PHE A 186 1.93 -6.09 17.55
N PRO A 187 1.01 -5.86 18.48
CA PRO A 187 -0.23 -6.60 18.57
C PRO A 187 -1.00 -6.54 17.24
N GLU A 188 -1.70 -7.60 16.89
CA GLU A 188 -2.47 -7.69 15.64
C GLU A 188 -3.46 -6.53 15.49
N GLU A 189 -4.06 -6.08 16.60
CA GLU A 189 -4.98 -4.94 16.60
C GLU A 189 -4.28 -3.63 16.16
N GLU A 190 -3.04 -3.40 16.58
CA GLU A 190 -2.28 -2.22 16.16
C GLU A 190 -1.96 -2.27 14.66
N ILE A 191 -1.63 -3.44 14.12
CA ILE A 191 -1.40 -3.60 12.67
C ILE A 191 -2.71 -3.37 11.90
N ARG A 192 -3.86 -3.77 12.43
CA ARG A 192 -5.18 -3.49 11.84
C ARG A 192 -5.50 -1.99 11.83
N GLU A 193 -5.21 -1.26 12.91
CA GLU A 193 -5.36 0.20 12.95
C GLU A 193 -4.51 0.88 11.87
N VAL A 194 -3.27 0.44 11.70
CA VAL A 194 -2.37 0.92 10.64
C VAL A 194 -2.96 0.64 9.26
N THR A 195 -3.43 -0.57 9.01
CA THR A 195 -4.04 -0.93 7.73
C THR A 195 -5.25 -0.04 7.43
N ARG A 196 -6.11 0.18 8.42
CA ARG A 196 -7.27 1.08 8.30
C ARG A 196 -6.84 2.51 7.95
N PHE A 197 -5.87 3.05 8.66
CA PHE A 197 -5.33 4.39 8.41
C PHE A 197 -4.84 4.56 6.97
N PHE A 198 -4.09 3.59 6.43
CA PHE A 198 -3.58 3.67 5.05
C PHE A 198 -4.69 3.57 4.01
N VAL A 199 -5.68 2.71 4.21
CA VAL A 199 -6.82 2.55 3.30
C VAL A 199 -7.70 3.81 3.27
N GLU A 200 -7.97 4.42 4.42
CA GLU A 200 -8.74 5.66 4.50
C GLU A 200 -8.01 6.83 3.84
N LYS A 201 -6.69 6.87 3.98
CA LYS A 201 -5.83 7.92 3.45
C LYS A 201 -5.62 7.84 1.93
N GLU A 202 -5.76 6.67 1.34
CA GLU A 202 -5.58 6.42 -0.10
C GLU A 202 -6.52 7.29 -0.96
N SER A 203 -7.67 7.66 -0.43
CA SER A 203 -8.68 8.47 -1.13
C SER A 203 -8.44 10.00 -1.09
N GLY A 204 -7.48 10.51 -0.28
CA GLY A 204 -7.38 11.96 -0.02
C GLY A 204 -5.99 12.60 -0.16
N ARG A 205 -4.90 11.87 -0.37
CA ARG A 205 -3.56 12.43 -0.21
C ARG A 205 -2.84 12.75 -1.52
N LYS A 206 -2.45 14.03 -1.66
CA LYS A 206 -1.45 14.51 -2.65
C LYS A 206 -0.31 15.17 -1.86
N THR A 207 0.82 14.49 -1.69
CA THR A 207 2.04 15.07 -1.11
C THR A 207 3.18 15.00 -2.11
N SER A 208 4.08 16.01 -2.08
CA SER A 208 5.32 16.01 -2.87
C SER A 208 6.46 15.28 -2.17
N ALA A 209 6.28 14.84 -0.92
CA ALA A 209 7.26 14.03 -0.21
C ALA A 209 7.23 12.61 -0.74
N ARG A 210 8.40 12.08 -1.12
CA ARG A 210 8.53 10.72 -1.66
C ARG A 210 8.85 9.70 -0.57
N ASN A 211 9.36 10.14 0.59
CA ASN A 211 9.70 9.29 1.71
C ASN A 211 8.70 9.51 2.84
N SER A 212 8.10 8.45 3.30
CA SER A 212 7.08 8.49 4.34
C SER A 212 7.30 7.32 5.30
N PHE A 213 7.44 7.63 6.58
CA PHE A 213 7.58 6.66 7.66
C PHE A 213 6.34 6.75 8.53
N PHE A 214 5.60 5.67 8.60
CA PHE A 214 4.45 5.57 9.49
C PHE A 214 4.85 4.85 10.76
N GLY A 215 4.66 5.51 11.90
CA GLY A 215 5.08 4.97 13.19
C GLY A 215 4.26 5.48 14.35
N LYS A 216 4.47 4.84 15.51
CA LYS A 216 3.89 5.21 16.79
C LYS A 216 4.85 6.08 17.56
N ILE A 217 4.39 7.19 18.11
CA ILE A 217 5.22 8.07 18.94
C ILE A 217 5.67 7.30 20.18
N GLU A 218 6.97 7.08 20.30
CA GLU A 218 7.61 6.40 21.43
C GLU A 218 8.02 7.38 22.52
N THR A 219 8.65 8.50 22.12
CA THR A 219 9.10 9.54 23.05
C THR A 219 8.76 10.95 22.56
N ILE A 220 8.58 11.87 23.51
CA ILE A 220 8.43 13.30 23.28
C ILE A 220 9.28 14.02 24.33
N HIS A 221 10.38 14.62 23.89
CA HIS A 221 11.25 15.43 24.73
C HIS A 221 11.07 16.91 24.43
N LYS A 222 10.37 17.60 25.33
CA LYS A 222 10.05 19.02 25.19
C LYS A 222 11.22 19.86 25.66
N GLY A 223 11.77 20.69 24.78
CA GLY A 223 12.70 21.77 25.12
C GLY A 223 11.98 23.13 25.22
N ASP A 224 12.75 24.19 25.32
CA ASP A 224 12.21 25.55 25.51
C ASP A 224 11.44 26.06 24.29
N ILE A 225 11.95 25.83 23.08
CA ILE A 225 11.38 26.31 21.81
C ILE A 225 10.91 25.13 20.96
N GLN A 226 11.64 24.05 20.96
CA GLN A 226 11.43 22.88 20.10
C GLN A 226 11.26 21.62 20.93
N THR A 227 10.64 20.64 20.32
CA THR A 227 10.42 19.31 20.89
C THR A 227 11.02 18.27 19.97
N LEU A 228 11.83 17.37 20.51
CA LEU A 228 12.26 16.14 19.85
C LEU A 228 11.15 15.10 19.99
N VAL A 229 10.72 14.53 18.87
CA VAL A 229 9.75 13.45 18.82
C VAL A 229 10.39 12.25 18.13
N GLU A 230 10.33 11.09 18.76
CA GLU A 230 10.81 9.84 18.20
C GLU A 230 9.65 8.91 17.90
N LEU A 231 9.65 8.37 16.71
CA LEU A 231 8.68 7.43 16.18
C LEU A 231 9.29 6.05 16.07
N LEU A 232 8.55 5.02 16.44
CA LEU A 232 8.89 3.64 16.15
C LEU A 232 7.97 3.14 15.03
N THR A 233 8.56 2.78 13.88
CA THR A 233 7.83 2.22 12.73
C THR A 233 7.48 0.75 12.97
N LEU A 234 6.51 0.22 12.22
CA LEU A 234 6.18 -1.22 12.25
C LEU A 234 7.35 -2.12 11.83
N GLY A 235 8.29 -1.60 11.02
CA GLY A 235 9.52 -2.30 10.64
C GLY A 235 10.62 -2.24 11.70
N GLY A 236 10.35 -1.63 12.87
CA GLY A 236 11.32 -1.52 13.98
C GLY A 236 12.33 -0.38 13.84
N HIS A 237 12.18 0.49 12.86
CA HIS A 237 13.04 1.65 12.68
C HIS A 237 12.60 2.82 13.57
N ARG A 238 13.57 3.50 14.19
CA ARG A 238 13.34 4.77 14.88
C ARG A 238 13.57 5.92 13.93
N VAL A 239 12.62 6.86 13.90
CA VAL A 239 12.70 8.11 13.15
C VAL A 239 12.60 9.27 14.13
N SER A 240 13.64 10.09 14.16
CA SER A 240 13.72 11.29 15.02
C SER A 240 13.35 12.54 14.23
N THR A 241 12.54 13.40 14.82
CA THR A 241 12.18 14.71 14.27
C THR A 241 12.18 15.79 15.34
N VAL A 242 12.58 16.99 14.95
CA VAL A 242 12.54 18.18 15.80
C VAL A 242 11.55 19.17 15.22
N ILE A 243 10.53 19.51 16.02
CA ILE A 243 9.47 20.43 15.62
C ILE A 243 9.25 21.49 16.71
N THR A 244 8.55 22.60 16.39
CA THR A 244 8.23 23.64 17.38
C THR A 244 7.22 23.13 18.41
N ASN A 245 7.29 23.66 19.63
CA ASN A 245 6.35 23.36 20.70
C ASN A 245 4.89 23.67 20.30
N ASP A 246 4.68 24.68 19.45
CA ASP A 246 3.38 25.03 18.90
C ASP A 246 2.87 23.95 17.94
N SER A 247 3.73 23.40 17.09
CA SER A 247 3.37 22.27 16.20
C SER A 247 2.95 21.05 16.99
N VAL A 248 3.61 20.74 18.11
CA VAL A 248 3.22 19.62 19.00
C VAL A 248 1.78 19.79 19.49
N LYS A 249 1.42 21.01 19.95
CA LYS A 249 0.08 21.33 20.42
C LYS A 249 -0.95 21.25 19.28
N ARG A 250 -0.66 21.89 18.14
CA ARG A 250 -1.54 21.93 16.97
C ARG A 250 -1.84 20.54 16.41
N LEU A 251 -0.84 19.67 16.35
CA LEU A 251 -0.99 18.30 15.89
C LEU A 251 -1.54 17.35 16.99
N GLY A 252 -1.69 17.83 18.22
CA GLY A 252 -2.17 17.03 19.36
C GLY A 252 -1.31 15.78 19.58
N LEU A 253 0.04 15.96 19.57
CA LEU A 253 0.96 14.83 19.72
C LEU A 253 1.00 14.33 21.16
N LYS A 254 0.95 13.01 21.30
CA LYS A 254 1.09 12.31 22.58
C LYS A 254 1.75 10.95 22.34
N LYS A 255 2.43 10.43 23.36
CA LYS A 255 2.99 9.08 23.34
C LYS A 255 1.90 8.05 22.98
N GLY A 256 2.23 7.12 22.13
CA GLY A 256 1.33 6.09 21.64
C GLY A 256 0.46 6.50 20.44
N LYS A 257 0.46 7.78 20.03
CA LYS A 257 -0.28 8.21 18.84
C LYS A 257 0.43 7.77 17.56
N TRP A 258 -0.33 7.25 16.61
CA TRP A 258 0.14 6.96 15.25
C TRP A 258 0.27 8.24 14.44
N ILE A 259 1.37 8.37 13.71
CA ILE A 259 1.67 9.56 12.92
C ILE A 259 2.56 9.21 11.72
N THR A 260 2.52 10.04 10.70
CA THR A 260 3.42 9.91 9.55
C THR A 260 4.53 10.96 9.64
N ALA A 261 5.78 10.53 9.47
CA ALA A 261 6.95 11.37 9.27
C ALA A 261 7.32 11.36 7.79
N GLU A 262 7.45 12.54 7.18
CA GLU A 262 7.77 12.69 5.76
C GLU A 262 9.08 13.44 5.56
N VAL A 263 9.86 12.96 4.58
CA VAL A 263 11.13 13.58 4.18
C VAL A 263 11.17 13.74 2.67
N LYS A 264 11.56 14.91 2.20
CA LYS A 264 11.74 15.14 0.77
C LYS A 264 13.03 14.46 0.28
N ALA A 265 12.97 13.82 -0.89
CA ALA A 265 14.09 13.11 -1.49
C ALA A 265 15.41 13.91 -1.59
N PRO A 266 15.41 15.25 -1.86
CA PRO A 266 16.63 16.05 -1.88
C PRO A 266 17.31 16.22 -0.51
N TRP A 267 16.61 15.95 0.59
CA TRP A 267 17.17 16.03 1.95
C TRP A 267 17.73 14.70 2.46
N VAL A 268 17.61 13.68 1.65
CA VAL A 268 18.17 12.36 1.95
C VAL A 268 19.55 12.26 1.33
N MET A 269 20.56 12.08 2.17
CA MET A 269 21.93 11.87 1.79
C MET A 269 22.25 10.37 1.70
N LEU A 270 23.19 10.01 0.84
CA LEU A 270 23.69 8.64 0.71
C LEU A 270 25.18 8.61 1.03
N GLN A 271 25.60 7.57 1.76
CA GLN A 271 27.01 7.32 2.04
C GLN A 271 27.33 5.84 1.82
N LYS A 272 28.32 5.58 0.98
CA LYS A 272 28.89 4.22 0.80
C LYS A 272 29.81 3.92 1.97
N SER A 273 29.35 3.07 2.88
CA SER A 273 30.14 2.63 4.04
C SER A 273 29.62 1.30 4.56
N ILE A 274 30.53 0.44 4.98
CA ILE A 274 30.21 -0.83 5.64
C ILE A 274 29.85 -0.61 7.12
N ARG A 275 30.44 0.42 7.76
CA ARG A 275 30.18 0.76 9.16
C ARG A 275 29.21 1.90 9.26
N THR A 276 28.50 1.98 10.39
CA THR A 276 27.66 3.14 10.71
C THR A 276 28.48 4.42 10.55
N PRO A 277 28.01 5.38 9.74
CA PRO A 277 28.72 6.64 9.56
C PRO A 277 28.81 7.43 10.85
N ASP A 278 30.00 7.96 11.13
CA ASP A 278 30.22 8.96 12.19
C ASP A 278 29.89 10.33 11.59
N CYS A 279 28.64 10.76 11.77
CA CYS A 279 28.14 12.01 11.21
C CYS A 279 27.05 12.63 12.09
N THR A 280 26.61 13.83 11.75
CA THR A 280 25.61 14.60 12.52
C THR A 280 24.17 14.32 12.10
N ALA A 281 23.92 13.32 11.25
CA ALA A 281 22.56 12.94 10.89
C ALA A 281 21.89 12.18 12.03
N ASP A 282 20.71 12.62 12.45
CA ASP A 282 19.94 11.98 13.52
C ASP A 282 19.30 10.67 13.07
N ASN A 283 19.04 10.55 11.78
CA ASN A 283 18.41 9.38 11.17
C ASN A 283 19.39 8.70 10.21
N ALA A 284 19.71 7.43 10.48
CA ALA A 284 20.63 6.63 9.69
C ALA A 284 20.10 5.21 9.50
N PHE A 285 19.91 4.81 8.25
CA PHE A 285 19.38 3.50 7.88
C PHE A 285 20.31 2.80 6.91
N ASN A 286 20.65 1.56 7.18
CA ASN A 286 21.39 0.74 6.24
C ASN A 286 20.44 0.15 5.20
N GLY A 287 20.84 0.15 3.92
CA GLY A 287 20.03 -0.36 2.84
C GLY A 287 20.85 -0.76 1.61
N ILE A 288 20.15 -1.28 0.61
CA ILE A 288 20.72 -1.68 -0.67
C ILE A 288 20.12 -0.81 -1.77
N VAL A 289 20.96 -0.31 -2.67
CA VAL A 289 20.52 0.42 -3.87
C VAL A 289 19.76 -0.55 -4.78
N GLU A 290 18.44 -0.38 -4.89
CA GLU A 290 17.58 -1.24 -5.73
C GLU A 290 17.46 -0.71 -7.14
N LYS A 291 17.47 0.63 -7.31
CA LYS A 291 17.32 1.26 -8.63
C LYS A 291 18.01 2.61 -8.71
N ILE A 292 18.56 2.90 -9.89
CA ILE A 292 19.20 4.18 -10.21
C ILE A 292 18.55 4.77 -11.46
N ILE A 293 17.98 5.96 -11.34
CA ILE A 293 17.38 6.71 -12.46
C ILE A 293 18.24 7.93 -12.71
N ARG A 294 19.07 7.86 -13.74
CA ARG A 294 19.99 8.94 -14.10
C ARG A 294 19.28 9.98 -14.96
N GLY A 295 19.29 11.22 -14.49
CA GLY A 295 18.86 12.39 -15.24
C GLY A 295 20.05 13.29 -15.58
N GLU A 296 19.79 14.34 -16.32
CA GLU A 296 20.81 15.28 -16.80
C GLU A 296 21.39 16.13 -15.65
N ILE A 297 20.54 16.63 -14.77
CA ILE A 297 20.90 17.48 -13.63
C ILE A 297 21.01 16.68 -12.35
N ASN A 298 20.09 15.75 -12.11
CA ASN A 298 19.97 14.98 -10.88
C ASN A 298 19.85 13.49 -11.18
N THR A 299 20.29 12.68 -10.22
CA THR A 299 20.11 11.22 -10.20
C THR A 299 19.23 10.84 -9.02
N GLU A 300 18.19 10.06 -9.27
CA GLU A 300 17.33 9.46 -8.25
C GLU A 300 17.85 8.07 -7.90
N TYR A 301 18.04 7.83 -6.63
CA TYR A 301 18.36 6.53 -6.06
C TYR A 301 17.16 6.02 -5.28
N ARG A 302 16.81 4.76 -5.46
CA ARG A 302 15.87 4.03 -4.62
C ARG A 302 16.64 3.02 -3.82
N VAL A 303 16.57 3.18 -2.51
CA VAL A 303 17.28 2.35 -1.55
C VAL A 303 16.26 1.60 -0.71
N LYS A 304 16.41 0.28 -0.66
CA LYS A 304 15.58 -0.59 0.16
C LYS A 304 16.26 -0.87 1.48
N ILE A 305 15.64 -0.48 2.57
CA ILE A 305 16.12 -0.76 3.93
C ILE A 305 15.61 -2.11 4.44
N SER A 306 16.08 -2.54 5.61
CA SER A 306 15.93 -3.91 6.12
C SER A 306 14.48 -4.41 6.25
N ASP A 307 13.52 -3.53 6.51
CA ASP A 307 12.10 -3.89 6.63
C ASP A 307 11.35 -3.89 5.28
N GLY A 308 12.07 -3.63 4.19
CA GLY A 308 11.52 -3.53 2.85
C GLY A 308 10.99 -2.14 2.46
N THR A 309 11.10 -1.15 3.36
CA THR A 309 10.75 0.24 3.04
C THR A 309 11.69 0.78 1.96
N GLU A 310 11.13 1.38 0.91
CA GLU A 310 11.88 2.05 -0.15
C GLU A 310 12.08 3.53 0.22
N ILE A 311 13.32 4.00 0.19
CA ILE A 311 13.70 5.38 0.42
C ILE A 311 14.28 5.97 -0.86
N CYS A 312 13.72 7.08 -1.30
CA CYS A 312 14.14 7.83 -2.46
C CYS A 312 15.12 8.95 -2.05
N SER A 313 16.29 8.97 -2.66
CA SER A 313 17.27 10.08 -2.56
C SER A 313 17.45 10.72 -3.92
N LEU A 314 17.45 12.05 -3.96
CA LEU A 314 17.69 12.83 -5.17
C LEU A 314 18.99 13.62 -5.00
N VAL A 315 20.04 13.23 -5.69
CA VAL A 315 21.36 13.85 -5.64
C VAL A 315 21.73 14.47 -6.98
N THR A 316 22.68 15.43 -6.98
CA THR A 316 23.19 16.00 -8.23
C THR A 316 23.97 14.95 -9.03
N SER A 317 23.97 15.10 -10.34
CA SER A 317 24.71 14.20 -11.26
C SER A 317 26.22 14.22 -10.97
N GLU A 318 26.76 15.31 -10.42
CA GLU A 318 28.15 15.41 -9.95
C GLU A 318 28.38 14.54 -8.72
N SER A 319 27.52 14.61 -7.70
CA SER A 319 27.58 13.76 -6.50
C SER A 319 27.43 12.28 -6.87
N CYS A 320 26.57 11.97 -7.82
CA CYS A 320 26.40 10.62 -8.37
C CYS A 320 27.72 10.08 -8.94
N ARG A 321 28.40 10.88 -9.78
CA ARG A 321 29.71 10.49 -10.36
C ARG A 321 30.79 10.27 -9.28
N ARG A 322 30.83 11.12 -8.25
CA ARG A 322 31.79 11.02 -7.15
C ARG A 322 31.56 9.79 -6.30
N LEU A 323 30.31 9.45 -5.99
CA LEU A 323 29.96 8.28 -5.18
C LEU A 323 30.08 6.97 -5.95
N ALA A 324 29.90 7.01 -7.28
CA ALA A 324 29.96 5.86 -8.19
C ALA A 324 29.17 4.66 -7.66
N LEU A 325 27.93 4.90 -7.19
CA LEU A 325 27.06 3.85 -6.68
C LEU A 325 26.43 3.08 -7.83
N GLU A 326 26.33 1.76 -7.63
CA GLU A 326 25.68 0.81 -8.55
C GLU A 326 24.48 0.14 -7.88
N GLU A 327 23.59 -0.42 -8.67
CA GLU A 327 22.49 -1.25 -8.17
C GLU A 327 23.08 -2.49 -7.49
N GLY A 328 22.61 -2.79 -6.28
CA GLY A 328 23.15 -3.82 -5.38
C GLY A 328 24.15 -3.31 -4.35
N ASP A 329 24.63 -2.06 -4.46
CA ASP A 329 25.53 -1.48 -3.47
C ASP A 329 24.86 -1.30 -2.12
N GLN A 330 25.59 -1.61 -1.04
CA GLN A 330 25.18 -1.32 0.33
C GLN A 330 25.51 0.13 0.66
N VAL A 331 24.51 0.86 1.17
CA VAL A 331 24.64 2.29 1.49
C VAL A 331 23.94 2.62 2.81
N TRP A 332 24.37 3.72 3.41
CA TRP A 332 23.63 4.38 4.47
C TRP A 332 22.81 5.50 3.90
N VAL A 333 21.54 5.52 4.31
CA VAL A 333 20.57 6.58 4.04
C VAL A 333 20.54 7.48 5.27
N LEU A 334 20.83 8.77 5.10
CA LEU A 334 21.06 9.71 6.18
C LEU A 334 20.17 10.96 6.00
N PHE A 335 19.55 11.42 7.07
CA PHE A 335 18.85 12.71 7.08
C PHE A 335 18.71 13.28 8.50
N ASN A 336 18.63 14.61 8.60
CA ASN A 336 18.52 15.30 9.88
C ASN A 336 17.09 15.29 10.40
N SER A 337 16.93 15.32 11.71
CA SER A 337 15.63 15.42 12.39
C SER A 337 14.84 16.68 12.00
N SER A 338 15.53 17.78 11.69
CA SER A 338 14.92 19.03 11.21
C SER A 338 14.34 18.96 9.79
N SER A 339 14.77 17.95 9.00
CA SER A 339 14.26 17.71 7.64
C SER A 339 12.95 16.92 7.62
N VAL A 340 12.49 16.45 8.76
CA VAL A 340 11.32 15.58 8.90
C VAL A 340 10.09 16.40 9.24
N VAL A 341 9.03 16.22 8.45
CA VAL A 341 7.73 16.87 8.68
C VAL A 341 6.74 15.84 9.20
N LEU A 342 6.06 16.17 10.30
CA LEU A 342 5.01 15.30 10.86
C LEU A 342 3.64 15.65 10.27
N MET A 343 2.88 14.62 9.95
CA MET A 343 1.51 14.75 9.43
C MET A 343 0.57 13.82 10.19
N THR A 344 -0.52 14.40 10.69
CA THR A 344 -1.67 13.64 11.20
C THR A 344 -2.60 13.28 10.04
N GLY A 345 -3.19 12.11 10.09
CA GLY A 345 -4.22 11.67 9.17
C GLY A 345 -5.54 12.38 9.41
#